data_066b74de0a8996f2f97ffbd4cbb67d6a
#
_entry.id   066b74de0a8996f2f97ffbd4cbb67d6a
#
_cell.length_a   1.000
_cell.length_b   1.000
_cell.length_c   1.000
_cell.angle_alpha   90.00
_cell.angle_beta   90.00
_cell.angle_gamma   90.00
#
_symmetry.space_group_name_H-M   'P 1'
#
loop_
_entity.id
_entity.type
_entity.pdbx_description
1 polymer ?
#
loop_
_entity_poly.entity_id
_entity_poly.type
_entity_poly.pdbx_seq_one_letter_code
_entity_poly.pdbx_strand_id
1 'polypeptide(L)'
;MNLILLGAPGAGKGTQAEIICAKMNIPSISTGNILRAAVKEGTEMGLKAKSFMDAGALVPDEVIIGILKERLAQDDCANGFILDGVPRTIAQAEAIETMGIRIDKVLELSVADDVIVERMSGRRVCEKCGASYHIINKKSKVEGVCDLCGGKTVIRKDDQPATVLDRLKAYHEQTEPLVAFYRERGKLAVIPFCPSIEETTAEVMKALEA
;
A
#
# COMPACT_ATOMS: atom_id res chain seq x y z
N MET A 1 -14.39 10.97 1.47
CA MET A 1 -13.31 11.22 0.51
C MET A 1 -12.66 9.90 0.14
N ASN A 2 -12.50 9.63 -1.15
CA ASN A 2 -11.93 8.39 -1.67
C ASN A 2 -10.52 8.66 -2.22
N LEU A 3 -9.53 8.04 -1.63
CA LEU A 3 -8.11 8.30 -1.89
C LEU A 3 -7.41 7.07 -2.48
N ILE A 4 -6.41 7.32 -3.30
CA ILE A 4 -5.44 6.30 -3.73
C ILE A 4 -4.05 6.73 -3.26
N LEU A 5 -3.29 5.79 -2.73
CA LEU A 5 -1.86 5.97 -2.45
C LEU A 5 -1.03 5.24 -3.51
N LEU A 6 -0.28 6.01 -4.28
CA LEU A 6 0.72 5.53 -5.24
C LEU A 6 2.14 5.66 -4.67
N GLY A 7 3.06 4.95 -5.26
CA GLY A 7 4.49 4.97 -4.93
C GLY A 7 5.08 3.57 -4.85
N ALA A 8 6.39 3.48 -4.92
CA ALA A 8 7.15 2.23 -4.90
C ALA A 8 6.89 1.39 -3.64
N PRO A 9 7.14 0.08 -3.66
CA PRO A 9 7.12 -0.74 -2.46
C PRO A 9 8.14 -0.18 -1.44
N GLY A 10 7.70 0.08 -0.20
CA GLY A 10 8.57 0.72 0.81
C GLY A 10 8.53 2.25 0.86
N ALA A 11 7.82 2.93 -0.03
CA ALA A 11 7.71 4.40 -0.05
C ALA A 11 7.03 5.00 1.21
N GLY A 12 6.34 4.18 2.03
CA GLY A 12 5.67 4.65 3.25
C GLY A 12 4.15 4.74 3.14
N LYS A 13 3.54 4.24 2.05
CA LYS A 13 2.08 4.26 1.81
C LYS A 13 1.28 3.76 3.00
N GLY A 14 1.57 2.57 3.52
CA GLY A 14 0.85 2.01 4.65
C GLY A 14 0.95 2.85 5.92
N THR A 15 2.10 3.48 6.18
CA THR A 15 2.28 4.38 7.33
C THR A 15 1.41 5.62 7.19
N GLN A 16 1.39 6.23 6.01
CA GLN A 16 0.55 7.40 5.74
C GLN A 16 -0.94 7.02 5.72
N ALA A 17 -1.30 5.85 5.19
CA ALA A 17 -2.66 5.33 5.26
C ALA A 17 -3.17 5.23 6.71
N GLU A 18 -2.39 4.65 7.63
CA GLU A 18 -2.74 4.56 9.05
C GLU A 18 -3.04 5.95 9.65
N ILE A 19 -2.20 6.94 9.35
CA ILE A 19 -2.34 8.31 9.87
C ILE A 19 -3.57 9.02 9.28
N ILE A 20 -3.78 8.91 7.95
CA ILE A 20 -4.93 9.50 7.27
C ILE A 20 -6.22 8.86 7.79
N CYS A 21 -6.27 7.54 7.90
CA CYS A 21 -7.43 6.82 8.42
C CYS A 21 -7.82 7.29 9.82
N ALA A 22 -6.83 7.46 10.71
CA ALA A 22 -7.08 7.95 12.07
C ALA A 22 -7.60 9.40 12.09
N LYS A 23 -7.12 10.27 11.19
CA LYS A 23 -7.55 11.67 11.10
C LYS A 23 -8.90 11.86 10.43
N MET A 24 -9.19 11.09 9.39
CA MET A 24 -10.39 11.26 8.57
C MET A 24 -11.51 10.29 8.92
N ASN A 25 -11.26 9.33 9.81
CA ASN A 25 -12.20 8.27 10.19
C ASN A 25 -12.75 7.49 8.99
N ILE A 26 -11.85 7.09 8.06
CA ILE A 26 -12.14 6.27 6.90
C ILE A 26 -11.25 5.02 6.90
N PRO A 27 -11.70 3.87 6.35
CA PRO A 27 -10.91 2.65 6.30
C PRO A 27 -9.80 2.71 5.24
N SER A 28 -8.71 1.97 5.49
CA SER A 28 -7.71 1.64 4.48
C SER A 28 -7.97 0.25 3.90
N ILE A 29 -8.01 0.17 2.58
CA ILE A 29 -8.14 -1.07 1.82
C ILE A 29 -6.77 -1.41 1.25
N SER A 30 -6.06 -2.31 1.91
CA SER A 30 -4.78 -2.81 1.44
C SER A 30 -4.94 -4.20 0.83
N THR A 31 -4.94 -4.28 -0.51
CA THR A 31 -5.02 -5.56 -1.23
C THR A 31 -3.90 -6.50 -0.85
N GLY A 32 -2.70 -5.98 -0.61
CA GLY A 32 -1.57 -6.77 -0.13
C GLY A 32 -1.82 -7.40 1.25
N ASN A 33 -2.49 -6.72 2.17
CA ASN A 33 -2.83 -7.27 3.48
C ASN A 33 -3.92 -8.33 3.36
N ILE A 34 -4.96 -8.10 2.55
CA ILE A 34 -6.03 -9.05 2.28
C ILE A 34 -5.45 -10.35 1.70
N LEU A 35 -4.60 -10.24 0.68
CA LEU A 35 -3.95 -11.40 0.07
C LEU A 35 -3.06 -12.16 1.05
N ARG A 36 -2.29 -11.48 1.89
CA ARG A 36 -1.47 -12.14 2.92
C ARG A 36 -2.32 -12.87 3.96
N ALA A 37 -3.44 -12.30 4.36
CA ALA A 37 -4.39 -12.99 5.24
C ALA A 37 -4.94 -14.24 4.55
N ALA A 38 -5.38 -14.15 3.30
CA ALA A 38 -5.86 -15.26 2.50
C ALA A 38 -4.81 -16.38 2.33
N VAL A 39 -3.54 -16.03 2.10
CA VAL A 39 -2.42 -16.98 2.06
C VAL A 39 -2.24 -17.69 3.41
N LYS A 40 -2.31 -16.94 4.50
CA LYS A 40 -2.16 -17.49 5.86
C LYS A 40 -3.29 -18.44 6.23
N GLU A 41 -4.50 -18.11 5.82
CA GLU A 41 -5.70 -18.93 6.03
C GLU A 41 -5.81 -20.11 5.06
N GLY A 42 -4.96 -20.16 4.03
CA GLY A 42 -4.94 -21.23 3.03
C GLY A 42 -6.15 -21.24 2.10
N THR A 43 -6.79 -20.08 1.89
CA THR A 43 -7.93 -19.98 0.97
C THR A 43 -7.50 -20.25 -0.48
N GLU A 44 -8.44 -20.65 -1.35
CA GLU A 44 -8.15 -20.87 -2.76
C GLU A 44 -7.52 -19.63 -3.43
N MET A 45 -8.06 -18.45 -3.13
CA MET A 45 -7.53 -17.18 -3.60
C MET A 45 -6.10 -16.93 -3.07
N GLY A 46 -5.85 -17.20 -1.79
CA GLY A 46 -4.54 -17.08 -1.18
C GLY A 46 -3.52 -18.01 -1.82
N LEU A 47 -3.87 -19.25 -2.08
CA LEU A 47 -2.99 -20.23 -2.73
C LEU A 47 -2.65 -19.80 -4.17
N LYS A 48 -3.62 -19.28 -4.93
CA LYS A 48 -3.38 -18.74 -6.28
C LYS A 48 -2.47 -17.51 -6.26
N ALA A 49 -2.65 -16.60 -5.31
CA ALA A 49 -1.88 -15.36 -5.21
C ALA A 49 -0.43 -15.58 -4.71
N LYS A 50 -0.22 -16.66 -3.94
CA LYS A 50 1.05 -16.88 -3.21
C LYS A 50 2.28 -16.90 -4.11
N SER A 51 2.23 -17.60 -5.25
CA SER A 51 3.37 -17.72 -6.16
C SER A 51 3.79 -16.37 -6.74
N PHE A 52 2.84 -15.52 -7.09
CA PHE A 52 3.10 -14.15 -7.57
C PHE A 52 3.74 -13.29 -6.48
N MET A 53 3.18 -13.36 -5.26
CA MET A 53 3.69 -12.57 -4.13
C MET A 53 5.10 -12.98 -3.71
N ASP A 54 5.38 -14.29 -3.68
CA ASP A 54 6.72 -14.81 -3.33
C ASP A 54 7.78 -14.43 -4.38
N ALA A 55 7.39 -14.30 -5.66
CA ALA A 55 8.24 -13.85 -6.77
C ALA A 55 8.33 -12.31 -6.90
N GLY A 56 7.61 -11.53 -6.08
CA GLY A 56 7.56 -10.07 -6.20
C GLY A 56 6.76 -9.56 -7.40
N ALA A 57 6.07 -10.44 -8.12
CA ALA A 57 5.21 -10.12 -9.26
C ALA A 57 3.83 -9.63 -8.83
N LEU A 58 3.10 -9.01 -9.76
CA LEU A 58 1.71 -8.62 -9.52
C LEU A 58 0.77 -9.84 -9.63
N VAL A 59 -0.20 -9.90 -8.72
CA VAL A 59 -1.31 -10.86 -8.80
C VAL A 59 -2.24 -10.44 -9.95
N PRO A 60 -2.84 -11.37 -10.72
CA PRO A 60 -3.71 -11.05 -11.84
C PRO A 60 -4.81 -10.04 -11.50
N ASP A 61 -5.07 -9.11 -12.43
CA ASP A 61 -5.98 -7.98 -12.22
C ASP A 61 -7.40 -8.44 -11.84
N GLU A 62 -7.88 -9.53 -12.42
CA GLU A 62 -9.21 -10.09 -12.13
C GLU A 62 -9.37 -10.45 -10.65
N VAL A 63 -8.34 -11.03 -10.04
CA VAL A 63 -8.32 -11.38 -8.62
C VAL A 63 -8.37 -10.12 -7.76
N ILE A 64 -7.55 -9.12 -8.11
CA ILE A 64 -7.50 -7.84 -7.40
C ILE A 64 -8.83 -7.10 -7.47
N ILE A 65 -9.44 -7.04 -8.66
CA ILE A 65 -10.74 -6.39 -8.87
C ILE A 65 -11.86 -7.12 -8.14
N GLY A 66 -11.83 -8.45 -8.10
CA GLY A 66 -12.77 -9.23 -7.30
C GLY A 66 -12.72 -8.86 -5.81
N ILE A 67 -11.52 -8.87 -5.23
CA ILE A 67 -11.29 -8.47 -3.83
C ILE A 67 -11.78 -7.04 -3.58
N LEU A 68 -11.48 -6.13 -4.49
CA LEU A 68 -11.84 -4.73 -4.35
C LEU A 68 -13.36 -4.54 -4.34
N LYS A 69 -14.08 -5.22 -5.25
CA LYS A 69 -15.55 -5.18 -5.30
C LYS A 69 -16.19 -5.64 -4.00
N GLU A 70 -15.75 -6.79 -3.47
CA GLU A 70 -16.26 -7.33 -2.20
C GLU A 70 -15.98 -6.39 -1.02
N ARG A 71 -14.79 -5.83 -0.97
CA ARG A 71 -14.38 -4.96 0.14
C ARG A 71 -15.09 -3.61 0.12
N LEU A 72 -15.28 -3.01 -1.04
CA LEU A 72 -15.95 -1.72 -1.21
C LEU A 72 -17.47 -1.79 -0.97
N ALA A 73 -18.06 -2.97 -1.03
CA ALA A 73 -19.46 -3.19 -0.70
C ALA A 73 -19.75 -3.19 0.81
N GLN A 74 -18.73 -3.13 1.67
CA GLN A 74 -18.91 -3.09 3.12
C GLN A 74 -19.30 -1.69 3.61
N ASP A 75 -20.15 -1.64 4.62
CA ASP A 75 -20.75 -0.39 5.15
C ASP A 75 -19.73 0.65 5.63
N ASP A 76 -18.58 0.21 6.12
CA ASP A 76 -17.53 1.11 6.58
C ASP A 76 -16.88 1.95 5.47
N CYS A 77 -17.07 1.58 4.20
CA CYS A 77 -16.60 2.32 3.04
C CYS A 77 -17.55 3.44 2.59
N ALA A 78 -18.75 3.53 3.15
CA ALA A 78 -19.78 4.49 2.71
C ALA A 78 -19.35 5.96 2.85
N ASN A 79 -18.53 6.29 3.86
CA ASN A 79 -18.06 7.65 4.12
C ASN A 79 -16.73 7.99 3.43
N GLY A 80 -16.19 7.06 2.65
CA GLY A 80 -14.90 7.18 1.98
C GLY A 80 -13.93 6.09 2.41
N PHE A 81 -12.79 6.03 1.72
CA PHE A 81 -11.78 5.01 1.92
C PHE A 81 -10.42 5.43 1.33
N ILE A 82 -9.40 4.68 1.68
CA ILE A 82 -8.06 4.75 1.07
C ILE A 82 -7.77 3.43 0.38
N LEU A 83 -7.37 3.48 -0.89
CA LEU A 83 -6.81 2.33 -1.61
C LEU A 83 -5.28 2.33 -1.45
N ASP A 84 -4.74 1.30 -0.80
CA ASP A 84 -3.30 1.07 -0.66
C ASP A 84 -2.87 -0.18 -1.42
N GLY A 85 -2.02 0.01 -2.43
CA GLY A 85 -1.52 -1.06 -3.27
C GLY A 85 -2.51 -1.54 -4.35
N VAL A 86 -3.52 -0.73 -4.66
CA VAL A 86 -4.42 -0.83 -5.81
C VAL A 86 -4.87 0.58 -6.20
N PRO A 87 -4.95 0.93 -7.50
CA PRO A 87 -4.49 0.15 -8.66
C PRO A 87 -2.97 0.02 -8.73
N ARG A 88 -2.48 -1.01 -9.42
CA ARG A 88 -1.07 -1.19 -9.79
C ARG A 88 -0.87 -1.28 -11.28
N THR A 89 -1.93 -1.35 -12.06
CA THR A 89 -1.93 -1.36 -13.52
C THR A 89 -2.97 -0.38 -14.05
N ILE A 90 -2.81 0.08 -15.30
CA ILE A 90 -3.81 0.91 -15.98
C ILE A 90 -5.15 0.18 -16.05
N ALA A 91 -5.15 -1.13 -16.36
CA ALA A 91 -6.36 -1.93 -16.41
C ALA A 91 -7.14 -1.93 -15.08
N GLN A 92 -6.44 -2.01 -13.93
CA GLN A 92 -7.06 -1.87 -12.61
C GLN A 92 -7.66 -0.49 -12.39
N ALA A 93 -6.96 0.58 -12.83
CA ALA A 93 -7.46 1.95 -12.70
C ALA A 93 -8.74 2.17 -13.53
N GLU A 94 -8.76 1.69 -14.77
CA GLU A 94 -9.93 1.73 -15.65
C GLU A 94 -11.10 0.89 -15.11
N ALA A 95 -10.81 -0.27 -14.52
CA ALA A 95 -11.83 -1.09 -13.86
C ALA A 95 -12.46 -0.35 -12.67
N ILE A 96 -11.69 0.38 -11.85
CA ILE A 96 -12.21 1.21 -10.76
C ILE A 96 -13.12 2.31 -11.30
N GLU A 97 -12.75 2.99 -12.39
CA GLU A 97 -13.60 3.98 -13.04
C GLU A 97 -14.91 3.35 -13.56
N THR A 98 -14.82 2.18 -14.21
CA THR A 98 -15.99 1.44 -14.73
C THR A 98 -16.96 0.97 -13.62
N MET A 99 -16.45 0.72 -12.42
CA MET A 99 -17.28 0.43 -11.25
C MET A 99 -18.07 1.64 -10.74
N GLY A 100 -17.92 2.80 -11.33
CA GLY A 100 -18.56 4.05 -10.90
C GLY A 100 -17.96 4.65 -9.61
N ILE A 101 -16.79 4.19 -9.20
CA ILE A 101 -16.13 4.66 -8.00
C ILE A 101 -15.43 5.99 -8.31
N ARG A 102 -15.93 7.06 -7.69
CA ARG A 102 -15.28 8.37 -7.78
C ARG A 102 -14.06 8.41 -6.86
N ILE A 103 -12.89 8.56 -7.43
CA ILE A 103 -11.66 8.88 -6.69
C ILE A 103 -11.51 10.40 -6.64
N ASP A 104 -11.37 10.94 -5.43
CA ASP A 104 -11.26 12.38 -5.21
C ASP A 104 -9.81 12.86 -5.39
N LYS A 105 -8.83 12.11 -4.87
CA LYS A 105 -7.41 12.47 -4.97
C LYS A 105 -6.51 11.23 -4.96
N VAL A 106 -5.39 11.33 -5.65
CA VAL A 106 -4.34 10.33 -5.71
C VAL A 106 -3.04 10.95 -5.19
N LEU A 107 -2.49 10.38 -4.12
CA LEU A 107 -1.26 10.84 -3.50
C LEU A 107 -0.12 9.92 -3.93
N GLU A 108 0.84 10.44 -4.67
CA GLU A 108 2.06 9.73 -5.03
C GLU A 108 3.17 10.06 -4.03
N LEU A 109 3.64 9.06 -3.28
CA LEU A 109 4.84 9.20 -2.46
C LEU A 109 6.07 8.93 -3.34
N SER A 110 6.73 9.99 -3.77
CA SER A 110 7.89 9.95 -4.66
C SER A 110 9.17 9.71 -3.86
N VAL A 111 9.73 8.52 -3.96
CA VAL A 111 10.93 8.08 -3.21
C VAL A 111 11.87 7.35 -4.15
N ALA A 112 13.16 7.70 -4.13
CA ALA A 112 14.18 7.10 -4.97
C ALA A 112 14.47 5.63 -4.58
N ASP A 113 14.89 4.82 -5.55
CA ASP A 113 15.06 3.37 -5.39
C ASP A 113 16.10 2.98 -4.34
N ASP A 114 17.19 3.72 -4.24
CA ASP A 114 18.23 3.50 -3.22
C ASP A 114 17.67 3.65 -1.80
N VAL A 115 16.86 4.68 -1.58
CA VAL A 115 16.15 4.89 -0.30
C VAL A 115 15.13 3.78 -0.05
N ILE A 116 14.45 3.29 -1.09
CA ILE A 116 13.52 2.17 -0.98
C ILE A 116 14.24 0.90 -0.54
N VAL A 117 15.36 0.56 -1.16
CA VAL A 117 16.15 -0.62 -0.82
C VAL A 117 16.61 -0.56 0.64
N GLU A 118 17.11 0.60 1.09
CA GLU A 118 17.49 0.82 2.48
C GLU A 118 16.29 0.61 3.43
N ARG A 119 15.16 1.27 3.16
CA ARG A 119 13.94 1.16 3.98
C ARG A 119 13.41 -0.27 4.06
N MET A 120 13.44 -1.01 2.96
CA MET A 120 12.92 -2.38 2.91
C MET A 120 13.76 -3.34 3.76
N SER A 121 15.07 -3.16 3.83
CA SER A 121 15.96 -3.97 4.67
C SER A 121 15.66 -3.82 6.17
N GLY A 122 15.23 -2.63 6.60
CA GLY A 122 14.88 -2.30 7.99
C GLY A 122 13.43 -2.60 8.35
N ARG A 123 12.56 -2.95 7.39
CA ARG A 123 11.13 -3.18 7.65
C ARG A 123 10.90 -4.44 8.47
N ARG A 124 9.95 -4.34 9.40
CA ARG A 124 9.42 -5.46 10.20
C ARG A 124 7.90 -5.43 10.16
N VAL A 125 7.27 -6.58 10.16
CA VAL A 125 5.80 -6.69 10.11
C VAL A 125 5.33 -7.70 11.13
N CYS A 126 4.27 -7.38 11.87
CA CYS A 126 3.66 -8.30 12.81
C CYS A 126 3.00 -9.47 12.08
N GLU A 127 3.37 -10.71 12.45
CA GLU A 127 2.79 -11.92 11.87
C GLU A 127 1.30 -12.09 12.21
N LYS A 128 0.83 -11.49 13.32
CA LYS A 128 -0.54 -11.64 13.80
C LYS A 128 -1.50 -10.61 13.19
N CYS A 129 -1.16 -9.32 13.26
CA CYS A 129 -2.07 -8.22 12.85
C CYS A 129 -1.63 -7.44 11.63
N GLY A 130 -0.43 -7.72 11.07
CA GLY A 130 0.07 -7.04 9.88
C GLY A 130 0.64 -5.64 10.13
N ALA A 131 0.65 -5.14 11.36
CA ALA A 131 1.21 -3.83 11.70
C ALA A 131 2.67 -3.70 11.23
N SER A 132 3.01 -2.56 10.63
CA SER A 132 4.32 -2.30 10.05
C SER A 132 5.19 -1.48 10.99
N TYR A 133 6.44 -1.91 11.14
CA TYR A 133 7.50 -1.28 11.92
C TYR A 133 8.76 -1.12 11.08
N HIS A 134 9.70 -0.34 11.59
CA HIS A 134 11.03 -0.17 11.00
C HIS A 134 12.07 -0.08 12.11
N ILE A 135 13.21 -0.74 11.94
CA ILE A 135 14.26 -0.81 12.97
C ILE A 135 14.86 0.56 13.34
N ILE A 136 14.69 1.56 12.49
CA ILE A 136 15.17 2.95 12.71
C ILE A 136 13.98 3.90 12.85
N ASN A 137 13.13 3.99 11.83
CA ASN A 137 12.16 5.08 11.65
C ASN A 137 10.81 4.87 12.36
N LYS A 138 10.45 3.63 12.70
CA LYS A 138 9.21 3.27 13.39
C LYS A 138 9.43 2.05 14.29
N LYS A 139 10.21 2.23 15.35
CA LYS A 139 10.56 1.13 16.28
C LYS A 139 9.34 0.70 17.09
N SER A 140 9.22 -0.61 17.38
CA SER A 140 8.33 -1.08 18.42
C SER A 140 8.91 -0.77 19.81
N LYS A 141 8.05 -0.62 20.82
CA LYS A 141 8.46 -0.33 22.21
C LYS A 141 9.38 -1.42 22.77
N VAL A 142 9.08 -2.68 22.41
CA VAL A 142 9.90 -3.84 22.73
C VAL A 142 10.33 -4.46 21.41
N GLU A 143 11.65 -4.64 21.23
CA GLU A 143 12.19 -5.21 19.99
C GLU A 143 11.59 -6.60 19.71
N GLY A 144 11.16 -6.79 18.46
CA GLY A 144 10.56 -8.05 18.03
C GLY A 144 9.10 -8.25 18.44
N VAL A 145 8.49 -7.31 19.19
CA VAL A 145 7.11 -7.41 19.70
C VAL A 145 6.24 -6.29 19.13
N CYS A 146 5.07 -6.65 18.67
CA CYS A 146 4.08 -5.71 18.13
C CYS A 146 3.40 -4.93 19.25
N ASP A 147 3.41 -3.59 19.18
CA ASP A 147 2.77 -2.71 20.16
C ASP A 147 1.25 -2.80 20.17
N LEU A 148 0.62 -3.25 19.07
CA LEU A 148 -0.84 -3.31 18.95
C LEU A 148 -1.44 -4.61 19.48
N CYS A 149 -0.75 -5.74 19.30
CA CYS A 149 -1.35 -7.04 19.61
C CYS A 149 -0.41 -8.03 20.34
N GLY A 150 0.81 -7.60 20.69
CA GLY A 150 1.81 -8.44 21.37
C GLY A 150 2.39 -9.57 20.49
N GLY A 151 2.02 -9.64 19.20
CA GLY A 151 2.53 -10.64 18.28
C GLY A 151 3.98 -10.39 17.88
N LYS A 152 4.67 -11.43 17.37
CA LYS A 152 6.04 -11.32 16.87
C LYS A 152 6.14 -10.47 15.62
N THR A 153 7.17 -9.62 15.52
CA THR A 153 7.50 -8.89 14.29
C THR A 153 8.65 -9.56 13.55
N VAL A 154 8.51 -9.70 12.23
CA VAL A 154 9.44 -10.44 11.37
C VAL A 154 9.75 -9.66 10.08
N ILE A 155 10.82 -10.06 9.39
CA ILE A 155 11.08 -9.66 8.01
C ILE A 155 10.13 -10.45 7.12
N ARG A 156 9.45 -9.78 6.20
CA ARG A 156 8.58 -10.45 5.22
C ARG A 156 9.42 -11.22 4.20
N LYS A 157 8.85 -12.29 3.65
CA LYS A 157 9.51 -13.06 2.60
C LYS A 157 9.80 -12.22 1.35
N ASP A 158 8.86 -11.36 0.99
CA ASP A 158 8.96 -10.45 -0.17
C ASP A 158 9.80 -9.18 0.12
N ASP A 159 10.46 -9.09 1.28
CA ASP A 159 11.43 -8.05 1.61
C ASP A 159 12.89 -8.54 1.55
N GLN A 160 13.12 -9.73 1.00
CA GLN A 160 14.47 -10.18 0.70
C GLN A 160 15.08 -9.32 -0.43
N PRO A 161 16.39 -9.02 -0.40
CA PRO A 161 17.00 -8.05 -1.33
C PRO A 161 16.71 -8.33 -2.81
N ALA A 162 16.80 -9.58 -3.25
CA ALA A 162 16.50 -9.96 -4.62
C ALA A 162 15.04 -9.68 -5.00
N THR A 163 14.10 -10.08 -4.12
CA THR A 163 12.67 -9.86 -4.35
C THR A 163 12.31 -8.37 -4.33
N VAL A 164 13.01 -7.56 -3.53
CA VAL A 164 12.83 -6.09 -3.53
C VAL A 164 13.17 -5.51 -4.90
N LEU A 165 14.24 -5.94 -5.54
CA LEU A 165 14.61 -5.49 -6.89
C LEU A 165 13.56 -5.91 -7.93
N ASP A 166 13.07 -7.14 -7.87
CA ASP A 166 12.00 -7.61 -8.76
C ASP A 166 10.72 -6.78 -8.58
N ARG A 167 10.38 -6.41 -7.35
CA ARG A 167 9.22 -5.55 -7.04
C ARG A 167 9.41 -4.12 -7.54
N LEU A 168 10.62 -3.56 -7.48
CA LEU A 168 10.93 -2.25 -8.05
C LEU A 168 10.80 -2.28 -9.57
N LYS A 169 11.33 -3.33 -10.22
CA LYS A 169 11.18 -3.52 -11.66
C LYS A 169 9.70 -3.59 -12.04
N ALA A 170 8.91 -4.42 -11.37
CA ALA A 170 7.47 -4.52 -11.62
C ALA A 170 6.73 -3.19 -11.38
N TYR A 171 7.15 -2.40 -10.37
CA TYR A 171 6.62 -1.07 -10.11
C TYR A 171 6.88 -0.12 -11.29
N HIS A 172 8.11 -0.01 -11.76
CA HIS A 172 8.47 0.90 -12.86
C HIS A 172 7.77 0.50 -14.18
N GLU A 173 7.69 -0.79 -14.46
CA GLU A 173 7.08 -1.28 -15.70
C GLU A 173 5.56 -1.17 -15.72
N GLN A 174 4.88 -1.39 -14.60
CA GLN A 174 3.43 -1.60 -14.56
C GLN A 174 2.66 -0.56 -13.75
N THR A 175 3.26 -0.02 -12.67
CA THR A 175 2.55 0.87 -11.73
C THR A 175 2.91 2.34 -11.92
N GLU A 176 4.14 2.67 -12.18
CA GLU A 176 4.59 4.05 -12.40
C GLU A 176 3.82 4.77 -13.53
N PRO A 177 3.40 4.11 -14.64
CA PRO A 177 2.55 4.73 -15.65
C PRO A 177 1.24 5.33 -15.12
N LEU A 178 0.75 4.87 -13.96
CA LEU A 178 -0.41 5.45 -13.29
C LEU A 178 -0.20 6.91 -12.85
N VAL A 179 1.03 7.33 -12.65
CA VAL A 179 1.38 8.72 -12.31
C VAL A 179 0.93 9.66 -13.45
N ALA A 180 1.27 9.33 -14.69
CA ALA A 180 0.81 10.07 -15.86
C ALA A 180 -0.72 9.97 -16.03
N PHE A 181 -1.27 8.77 -15.89
CA PHE A 181 -2.71 8.49 -16.00
C PHE A 181 -3.55 9.38 -15.06
N TYR A 182 -3.17 9.52 -13.81
CA TYR A 182 -3.90 10.36 -12.85
C TYR A 182 -3.53 11.85 -12.92
N ARG A 183 -2.34 12.19 -13.40
CA ARG A 183 -1.96 13.58 -13.69
C ARG A 183 -2.83 14.17 -14.81
N GLU A 184 -3.03 13.45 -15.90
CA GLU A 184 -3.89 13.86 -17.01
C GLU A 184 -5.35 14.05 -16.58
N ARG A 185 -5.79 13.32 -15.57
CA ARG A 185 -7.13 13.44 -14.97
C ARG A 185 -7.26 14.52 -13.91
N GLY A 186 -6.19 15.27 -13.63
CA GLY A 186 -6.17 16.34 -12.63
C GLY A 186 -6.36 15.86 -11.20
N LYS A 187 -6.09 14.56 -10.91
CA LYS A 187 -6.30 13.96 -9.60
C LYS A 187 -5.02 13.72 -8.80
N LEU A 188 -3.85 13.85 -9.44
CA LEU A 188 -2.56 13.53 -8.84
C LEU A 188 -2.03 14.67 -7.98
N ALA A 189 -1.63 14.36 -6.75
CA ALA A 189 -0.76 15.19 -5.93
C ALA A 189 0.53 14.42 -5.63
N VAL A 190 1.67 14.98 -5.99
CA VAL A 190 2.99 14.40 -5.74
C VAL A 190 3.49 14.85 -4.38
N ILE A 191 3.78 13.89 -3.51
CA ILE A 191 4.37 14.11 -2.19
C ILE A 191 5.87 13.85 -2.34
N PRO A 192 6.73 14.87 -2.17
CA PRO A 192 8.16 14.71 -2.30
C PRO A 192 8.72 13.82 -1.18
N PHE A 193 9.89 13.24 -1.42
CA PHE A 193 10.62 12.55 -0.36
C PHE A 193 10.88 13.48 0.81
N CYS A 194 10.56 13.01 2.01
CA CYS A 194 10.90 13.66 3.28
C CYS A 194 11.67 12.68 4.19
N PRO A 195 12.65 13.17 4.96
CA PRO A 195 13.46 12.32 5.83
C PRO A 195 12.67 11.63 6.95
N SER A 196 11.65 12.30 7.49
CA SER A 196 10.83 11.80 8.61
C SER A 196 9.39 11.47 8.22
N ILE A 197 8.72 10.69 9.07
CA ILE A 197 7.30 10.37 8.92
C ILE A 197 6.46 11.63 9.11
N GLU A 198 6.83 12.47 10.07
CA GLU A 198 6.14 13.70 10.43
C GLU A 198 6.14 14.70 9.28
N GLU A 199 7.30 14.92 8.65
CA GLU A 199 7.42 15.81 7.48
C GLU A 199 6.61 15.27 6.29
N THR A 200 6.70 13.96 6.01
CA THR A 200 5.88 13.33 4.97
C THR A 200 4.39 13.52 5.26
N THR A 201 3.98 13.36 6.52
CA THR A 201 2.59 13.56 6.93
C THR A 201 2.13 15.01 6.74
N ALA A 202 3.00 15.98 7.04
CA ALA A 202 2.68 17.39 6.83
C ALA A 202 2.41 17.70 5.34
N GLU A 203 3.26 17.21 4.43
CA GLU A 203 3.05 17.37 2.98
C GLU A 203 1.78 16.63 2.50
N VAL A 204 1.52 15.43 3.02
CA VAL A 204 0.28 14.70 2.73
C VAL A 204 -0.96 15.49 3.15
N MET A 205 -0.98 16.03 4.38
CA MET A 205 -2.12 16.81 4.86
C MET A 205 -2.33 18.07 4.05
N LYS A 206 -1.28 18.82 3.75
CA LYS A 206 -1.31 19.98 2.87
C LYS A 206 -1.89 19.65 1.51
N ALA A 207 -1.49 18.52 0.92
CA ALA A 207 -2.02 18.06 -0.35
C ALA A 207 -3.51 17.67 -0.27
N LEU A 208 -4.01 17.22 0.88
CA LEU A 208 -5.43 16.88 1.06
C LEU A 208 -6.33 18.10 1.25
N GLU A 209 -5.78 19.22 1.73
CA GLU A 209 -6.51 20.48 1.95
C GLU A 209 -6.58 21.35 0.67
N ALA A 210 -5.68 21.12 -0.29
CA ALA A 210 -5.63 21.84 -1.58
C ALA A 210 -6.65 21.28 -2.57
#